data_99a8f1001e43689b37ef3786aa7851f4
#
_entry.id   99a8f1001e43689b37ef3786aa7851f4
#
_cell.length_a   1.000
_cell.length_b   1.000
_cell.length_c   1.000
_cell.angle_alpha   90.00
_cell.angle_beta   90.00
_cell.angle_gamma   90.00
#
_symmetry.space_group_name_H-M   'P 1'
#
loop_
_entity.id
_entity.type
_entity.pdbx_description
1 polymer ?
#
loop_
_entity_poly.entity_id
_entity_poly.type
_entity_poly.pdbx_seq_one_letter_code
_entity_poly.pdbx_strand_id
1 'polypeptide(L)'
;MAINHRPRVGELLECDFGQWADPETVNGHIKPEMIKKRLVVVLNGDIDGKGAVVVPISSTKAYGRIATFHQYLPPELIQETSFYEKRDRWAKAEHTHFISTKRLYYIFNNGKKLTQKLPNDVVTEIQKKVLIAVSGKRILDTMQQEIDQLNQLKERLNNQE
;
A
#
# COMPACT_ATOMS: atom_id res chain seq x y z
N MET A 1 18.75 4.98 7.61
CA MET A 1 19.54 5.11 6.36
C MET A 1 18.57 4.95 5.20
N ALA A 2 18.61 5.87 4.23
CA ALA A 2 17.79 5.77 3.03
C ALA A 2 18.15 4.52 2.23
N ILE A 3 17.19 4.01 1.45
CA ILE A 3 17.44 2.84 0.59
C ILE A 3 18.43 3.19 -0.52
N ASN A 4 19.21 2.21 -0.94
CA ASN A 4 20.18 2.33 -2.04
C ASN A 4 19.91 1.35 -3.19
N HIS A 5 18.70 0.79 -3.23
CA HIS A 5 18.23 -0.11 -4.27
C HIS A 5 16.90 0.37 -4.84
N ARG A 6 16.50 -0.19 -5.98
CA ARG A 6 15.16 0.01 -6.54
C ARG A 6 14.16 -0.80 -5.73
N PRO A 7 13.17 -0.16 -5.07
CA PRO A 7 12.24 -0.87 -4.22
C PRO A 7 11.33 -1.79 -5.04
N ARG A 8 10.99 -2.95 -4.49
CA ARG A 8 10.19 -3.97 -5.16
C ARG A 8 8.72 -3.89 -4.75
N VAL A 9 7.83 -4.30 -5.64
CA VAL A 9 6.39 -4.41 -5.33
C VAL A 9 6.18 -5.32 -4.12
N GLY A 10 5.39 -4.85 -3.16
CA GLY A 10 5.11 -5.52 -1.89
C GLY A 10 6.17 -5.30 -0.80
N GLU A 11 7.32 -4.68 -1.11
CA GLU A 11 8.35 -4.41 -0.12
C GLU A 11 7.84 -3.47 0.97
N LEU A 12 8.13 -3.82 2.23
CA LEU A 12 7.81 -3.01 3.40
C LEU A 12 9.00 -2.12 3.75
N LEU A 13 8.76 -0.82 3.79
CA LEU A 13 9.76 0.20 4.08
C LEU A 13 9.17 1.24 5.02
N GLU A 14 10.00 2.14 5.52
CA GLU A 14 9.56 3.37 6.14
C GLU A 14 9.62 4.52 5.13
N CYS A 15 8.60 5.38 5.14
CA CYS A 15 8.59 6.61 4.36
C CYS A 15 8.48 7.83 5.27
N ASP A 16 9.32 8.82 5.05
CA ASP A 16 9.22 10.12 5.71
C ASP A 16 8.38 11.05 4.85
N PHE A 17 7.12 11.25 5.26
CA PHE A 17 6.17 12.15 4.60
C PHE A 17 6.36 13.62 4.99
N GLY A 18 7.29 13.94 5.90
CA GLY A 18 7.50 15.31 6.38
C GLY A 18 6.60 15.70 7.54
N GLN A 19 6.42 17.00 7.73
CA GLN A 19 5.65 17.59 8.83
C GLN A 19 4.49 18.42 8.31
N TRP A 20 3.58 18.82 9.19
CA TRP A 20 2.56 19.80 8.87
C TRP A 20 3.21 21.14 8.48
N ALA A 21 2.58 21.83 7.53
CA ALA A 21 2.89 23.22 7.27
C ALA A 21 2.52 24.10 8.47
N ASP A 22 3.17 25.27 8.58
CA ASP A 22 2.67 26.35 9.41
C ASP A 22 1.26 26.73 8.91
N PRO A 23 0.27 26.94 9.82
CA PRO A 23 -1.09 27.33 9.44
C PRO A 23 -1.19 28.58 8.54
N GLU A 24 -0.19 29.46 8.63
CA GLU A 24 -0.14 30.69 7.83
C GLU A 24 0.48 30.48 6.43
N THR A 25 1.10 29.33 6.17
CA THR A 25 1.71 29.02 4.88
C THR A 25 1.16 27.71 4.33
N VAL A 26 0.72 27.69 3.08
CA VAL A 26 0.30 26.46 2.39
C VAL A 26 1.48 25.65 1.83
N ASN A 27 2.70 25.91 2.30
CA ASN A 27 3.91 25.17 1.95
C ASN A 27 4.08 23.96 2.88
N GLY A 28 3.99 22.75 2.33
CA GLY A 28 4.08 21.51 3.09
C GLY A 28 2.73 20.82 3.23
N HIS A 29 2.62 19.87 4.16
CA HIS A 29 1.42 19.04 4.32
C HIS A 29 0.33 19.74 5.13
N ILE A 30 -0.92 19.63 4.67
CA ILE A 30 -2.12 20.16 5.32
C ILE A 30 -3.04 18.98 5.65
N LYS A 31 -3.77 19.04 6.79
CA LYS A 31 -4.73 17.99 7.15
C LYS A 31 -5.77 17.82 6.03
N PRO A 32 -6.14 16.59 5.61
CA PRO A 32 -5.80 15.27 6.20
C PRO A 32 -4.60 14.56 5.56
N GLU A 33 -3.69 15.25 4.89
CA GLU A 33 -2.54 14.63 4.24
C GLU A 33 -1.68 13.83 5.22
N MET A 34 -0.95 12.83 4.68
CA MET A 34 -0.07 11.99 5.49
C MET A 34 1.19 12.74 5.89
N ILE A 35 1.56 12.62 7.17
CA ILE A 35 2.78 13.21 7.72
C ILE A 35 3.56 12.20 8.55
N LYS A 36 4.75 12.61 8.98
CA LYS A 36 5.70 11.87 9.79
C LYS A 36 6.26 10.65 9.07
N LYS A 37 7.14 9.97 9.76
CA LYS A 37 7.68 8.69 9.28
C LYS A 37 6.66 7.58 9.51
N ARG A 38 6.35 6.81 8.46
CA ARG A 38 5.33 5.77 8.48
C ARG A 38 5.83 4.51 7.79
N LEU A 39 5.33 3.37 8.27
CA LEU A 39 5.44 2.12 7.53
C LEU A 39 4.65 2.23 6.23
N VAL A 40 5.22 1.79 5.14
CA VAL A 40 4.58 1.77 3.81
C VAL A 40 4.80 0.45 3.12
N VAL A 41 3.88 0.10 2.22
CA VAL A 41 4.09 -0.93 1.21
C VAL A 41 4.32 -0.28 -0.15
N VAL A 42 5.30 -0.78 -0.89
CA VAL A 42 5.60 -0.34 -2.26
C VAL A 42 4.64 -1.01 -3.23
N LEU A 43 3.95 -0.22 -4.06
CA LEU A 43 3.11 -0.74 -5.14
C LEU A 43 3.80 -0.67 -6.50
N ASN A 44 4.67 0.30 -6.69
CA ASN A 44 5.52 0.40 -7.88
C ASN A 44 6.81 1.15 -7.51
N GLY A 45 7.96 0.54 -7.73
CA GLY A 45 9.28 1.13 -7.47
C GLY A 45 10.10 1.31 -8.74
N ASP A 46 9.50 1.09 -9.93
CA ASP A 46 10.19 1.08 -11.22
C ASP A 46 9.54 2.01 -12.25
N ILE A 47 9.22 3.24 -11.83
CA ILE A 47 8.61 4.23 -12.74
C ILE A 47 9.69 4.98 -13.51
N ASP A 48 10.66 5.55 -12.79
CA ASP A 48 11.72 6.41 -13.36
C ASP A 48 13.09 6.20 -12.68
N GLY A 49 13.19 5.17 -11.80
CA GLY A 49 14.37 4.89 -10.98
C GLY A 49 14.61 5.87 -9.83
N LYS A 50 13.79 6.92 -9.70
CA LYS A 50 13.91 7.97 -8.65
C LYS A 50 12.68 8.09 -7.77
N GLY A 51 11.54 7.64 -8.26
CA GLY A 51 10.26 7.67 -7.56
C GLY A 51 9.66 6.29 -7.34
N ALA A 52 8.75 6.21 -6.39
CA ALA A 52 7.96 5.01 -6.09
C ALA A 52 6.53 5.38 -5.72
N VAL A 53 5.59 4.50 -6.04
CA VAL A 53 4.22 4.56 -5.53
C VAL A 53 4.14 3.73 -4.27
N VAL A 54 3.68 4.33 -3.19
CA VAL A 54 3.57 3.70 -1.88
C VAL A 54 2.18 3.91 -1.27
N VAL A 55 1.77 2.96 -0.43
CA VAL A 55 0.58 3.05 0.41
C VAL A 55 1.01 3.01 1.88
N PRO A 56 0.64 3.99 2.70
CA PRO A 56 0.97 3.98 4.12
C PRO A 56 0.15 2.94 4.88
N ILE A 57 0.79 2.37 5.91
CA ILE A 57 0.21 1.38 6.81
C ILE A 57 0.05 1.99 8.20
N SER A 58 -1.14 1.85 8.77
CA SER A 58 -1.51 2.40 10.08
C SER A 58 -2.04 1.31 11.00
N SER A 59 -1.84 1.47 12.30
CA SER A 59 -2.49 0.66 13.34
C SER A 59 -3.87 1.20 13.76
N THR A 60 -4.30 2.32 13.18
CA THR A 60 -5.60 2.93 13.49
C THR A 60 -6.67 2.39 12.54
N LYS A 61 -7.64 1.65 13.08
CA LYS A 61 -8.81 1.20 12.35
C LYS A 61 -9.71 2.39 12.01
N ALA A 62 -10.20 2.44 10.79
CA ALA A 62 -11.22 3.39 10.39
C ALA A 62 -12.61 2.76 10.39
N TYR A 63 -13.64 3.59 10.42
CA TYR A 63 -15.04 3.21 10.41
C TYR A 63 -15.78 3.94 9.29
N GLY A 64 -16.97 3.43 8.95
CA GLY A 64 -17.82 4.02 7.91
C GLY A 64 -17.20 3.93 6.51
N ARG A 65 -17.50 4.91 5.67
CA ARG A 65 -17.11 4.91 4.24
C ARG A 65 -15.60 4.81 4.03
N ILE A 66 -14.81 5.47 4.86
CA ILE A 66 -13.32 5.46 4.68
C ILE A 66 -12.73 4.07 4.88
N ALA A 67 -13.35 3.22 5.70
CA ALA A 67 -12.91 1.84 5.90
C ALA A 67 -12.94 1.00 4.61
N THR A 68 -13.74 1.38 3.61
CA THR A 68 -13.82 0.68 2.31
C THR A 68 -12.53 0.79 1.51
N PHE A 69 -11.72 1.81 1.77
CA PHE A 69 -10.41 2.03 1.14
C PHE A 69 -9.26 1.35 1.89
N HIS A 70 -9.52 0.72 3.03
CA HIS A 70 -8.50 0.10 3.84
C HIS A 70 -8.42 -1.40 3.57
N GLN A 71 -7.19 -1.91 3.40
CA GLN A 71 -6.91 -3.34 3.40
C GLN A 71 -6.38 -3.75 4.76
N TYR A 72 -7.06 -4.69 5.41
CA TYR A 72 -6.64 -5.29 6.67
C TYR A 72 -5.37 -6.13 6.47
N LEU A 73 -4.43 -5.96 7.39
CA LEU A 73 -3.16 -6.68 7.47
C LEU A 73 -3.07 -7.32 8.86
N PRO A 74 -3.24 -8.63 8.97
CA PRO A 74 -3.12 -9.34 10.25
C PRO A 74 -1.70 -9.24 10.82
N PRO A 75 -1.55 -9.39 12.15
CA PRO A 75 -0.28 -9.19 12.86
C PRO A 75 0.89 -10.04 12.35
N GLU A 76 0.60 -11.19 11.73
CA GLU A 76 1.60 -12.15 11.23
C GLU A 76 2.31 -11.67 9.96
N LEU A 77 1.69 -10.73 9.22
CA LEU A 77 2.24 -10.22 7.96
C LEU A 77 3.37 -9.20 8.16
N ILE A 78 3.50 -8.63 9.34
CA ILE A 78 4.49 -7.61 9.62
C ILE A 78 5.29 -8.04 10.84
N GLN A 79 6.58 -8.25 10.63
CA GLN A 79 7.47 -8.69 11.69
C GLN A 79 7.55 -7.63 12.80
N GLU A 80 7.46 -8.09 14.04
CA GLU A 80 7.65 -7.26 15.21
C GLU A 80 9.09 -6.74 15.27
N THR A 81 9.21 -5.47 15.65
CA THR A 81 10.49 -4.80 15.89
C THR A 81 10.40 -4.00 17.20
N SER A 82 11.50 -3.44 17.66
CA SER A 82 11.49 -2.52 18.81
C SER A 82 10.58 -1.30 18.60
N PHE A 83 10.22 -0.99 17.35
CA PHE A 83 9.41 0.18 16.98
C PHE A 83 8.00 -0.19 16.48
N TYR A 84 7.85 -1.35 15.85
CA TYR A 84 6.58 -1.84 15.32
C TYR A 84 6.13 -3.06 16.11
N GLU A 85 5.21 -2.87 17.04
CA GLU A 85 4.58 -3.93 17.82
C GLU A 85 3.75 -4.87 16.92
N LYS A 86 3.63 -6.12 17.34
CA LYS A 86 2.75 -7.10 16.71
C LYS A 86 1.29 -6.76 16.99
N ARG A 87 0.60 -6.22 15.99
CA ARG A 87 -0.80 -5.78 16.08
C ARG A 87 -1.47 -5.71 14.73
N ASP A 88 -2.79 -5.63 14.73
CA ASP A 88 -3.60 -5.33 13.56
C ASP A 88 -3.16 -4.02 12.89
N ARG A 89 -3.09 -4.03 11.55
CA ARG A 89 -2.77 -2.86 10.75
C ARG A 89 -3.66 -2.79 9.52
N TRP A 90 -3.67 -1.62 8.89
CA TRP A 90 -4.45 -1.34 7.69
C TRP A 90 -3.60 -0.56 6.71
N ALA A 91 -3.51 -1.06 5.47
CA ALA A 91 -2.99 -0.27 4.36
C ALA A 91 -4.08 0.71 3.92
N LYS A 92 -3.75 2.01 3.92
CA LYS A 92 -4.69 3.11 3.67
C LYS A 92 -4.57 3.59 2.23
N ALA A 93 -5.36 3.00 1.35
CA ALA A 93 -5.26 3.22 -0.09
C ALA A 93 -5.63 4.66 -0.52
N GLU A 94 -6.48 5.34 0.25
CA GLU A 94 -6.81 6.75 0.01
C GLU A 94 -5.61 7.70 0.20
N HIS A 95 -4.56 7.22 0.86
CA HIS A 95 -3.30 7.93 1.04
C HIS A 95 -2.17 7.38 0.14
N THR A 96 -2.51 6.87 -1.04
CA THR A 96 -1.50 6.47 -2.03
C THR A 96 -0.70 7.68 -2.49
N HIS A 97 0.64 7.58 -2.44
CA HIS A 97 1.54 8.67 -2.81
C HIS A 97 2.58 8.21 -3.82
N PHE A 98 2.88 9.08 -4.80
CA PHE A 98 4.14 9.04 -5.52
C PHE A 98 5.18 9.84 -4.74
N ILE A 99 6.29 9.22 -4.38
CA ILE A 99 7.32 9.81 -3.54
C ILE A 99 8.71 9.59 -4.13
N SER A 100 9.66 10.45 -3.78
CA SER A 100 11.08 10.21 -4.05
C SER A 100 11.60 9.02 -3.25
N THR A 101 12.38 8.14 -3.88
CA THR A 101 13.05 7.02 -3.19
C THR A 101 14.00 7.48 -2.08
N LYS A 102 14.45 8.76 -2.10
CA LYS A 102 15.22 9.38 -1.02
C LYS A 102 14.44 9.53 0.29
N ARG A 103 13.11 9.45 0.24
CA ARG A 103 12.22 9.45 1.43
C ARG A 103 11.97 8.06 1.99
N LEU A 104 12.48 7.00 1.32
CA LEU A 104 12.33 5.62 1.75
C LEU A 104 13.54 5.16 2.57
N TYR A 105 13.26 4.45 3.65
CA TYR A 105 14.25 3.98 4.60
C TYR A 105 14.05 2.50 4.89
N TYR A 106 15.14 1.80 5.15
CA TYR A 106 15.07 0.43 5.64
C TYR A 106 14.47 0.39 7.05
N ILE A 107 13.72 -0.67 7.31
CA ILE A 107 13.31 -1.03 8.66
C ILE A 107 14.48 -1.73 9.33
N PHE A 108 14.74 -1.40 10.58
CA PHE A 108 15.78 -2.04 11.39
C PHE A 108 15.17 -2.72 12.61
N ASN A 109 15.73 -3.86 12.98
CA ASN A 109 15.42 -4.53 14.23
C ASN A 109 16.74 -4.93 14.91
N ASN A 110 16.99 -4.45 16.13
CA ASN A 110 18.23 -4.69 16.90
C ASN A 110 19.50 -4.40 16.08
N GLY A 111 19.51 -3.28 15.35
CA GLY A 111 20.65 -2.86 14.51
C GLY A 111 20.81 -3.61 13.19
N LYS A 112 19.99 -4.64 12.94
CA LYS A 112 20.02 -5.39 11.68
C LYS A 112 18.94 -4.89 10.73
N LYS A 113 19.31 -4.72 9.45
CA LYS A 113 18.37 -4.40 8.39
C LYS A 113 17.36 -5.54 8.23
N LEU A 114 16.08 -5.19 8.25
CA LEU A 114 14.99 -6.10 7.99
C LEU A 114 14.54 -5.97 6.54
N THR A 115 14.54 -7.07 5.81
CA THR A 115 13.96 -7.14 4.45
C THR A 115 12.68 -7.94 4.52
N GLN A 116 11.56 -7.29 4.24
CA GLN A 116 10.24 -7.88 4.37
C GLN A 116 9.37 -7.50 3.18
N LYS A 117 8.55 -8.45 2.74
CA LYS A 117 7.62 -8.28 1.61
C LYS A 117 6.27 -8.88 1.96
N LEU A 118 5.19 -8.19 1.64
CA LEU A 118 3.84 -8.74 1.71
C LEU A 118 3.62 -9.81 0.62
N PRO A 119 2.79 -10.83 0.88
CA PRO A 119 2.34 -11.79 -0.13
C PRO A 119 1.67 -11.10 -1.32
N ASN A 120 1.80 -11.69 -2.51
CA ASN A 120 1.30 -11.07 -3.75
C ASN A 120 -0.23 -10.92 -3.77
N ASP A 121 -0.97 -11.85 -3.18
CA ASP A 121 -2.43 -11.78 -3.03
C ASP A 121 -2.85 -10.58 -2.16
N VAL A 122 -2.15 -10.35 -1.05
CA VAL A 122 -2.38 -9.19 -0.18
C VAL A 122 -2.08 -7.88 -0.92
N VAL A 123 -0.98 -7.84 -1.68
CA VAL A 123 -0.65 -6.67 -2.51
C VAL A 123 -1.72 -6.42 -3.56
N THR A 124 -2.24 -7.47 -4.20
CA THR A 124 -3.35 -7.37 -5.17
C THR A 124 -4.59 -6.75 -4.53
N GLU A 125 -4.95 -7.18 -3.31
CA GLU A 125 -6.08 -6.58 -2.60
C GLU A 125 -5.85 -5.10 -2.26
N ILE A 126 -4.63 -4.71 -1.88
CA ILE A 126 -4.28 -3.30 -1.69
C ILE A 126 -4.43 -2.51 -3.00
N GLN A 127 -3.97 -3.06 -4.14
CA GLN A 127 -4.11 -2.42 -5.45
C GLN A 127 -5.57 -2.23 -5.85
N LYS A 128 -6.44 -3.21 -5.58
CA LYS A 128 -7.90 -3.06 -5.76
C LYS A 128 -8.47 -1.92 -4.92
N LYS A 129 -8.04 -1.79 -3.66
CA LYS A 129 -8.44 -0.68 -2.79
C LYS A 129 -7.98 0.68 -3.34
N VAL A 130 -6.78 0.75 -3.92
CA VAL A 130 -6.29 1.96 -4.61
C VAL A 130 -7.17 2.32 -5.80
N LEU A 131 -7.55 1.35 -6.63
CA LEU A 131 -8.48 1.58 -7.74
C LEU A 131 -9.82 2.12 -7.24
N ILE A 132 -10.35 1.58 -6.14
CA ILE A 132 -11.59 2.08 -5.52
C ILE A 132 -11.41 3.51 -5.02
N ALA A 133 -10.28 3.81 -4.38
CA ALA A 133 -9.98 5.14 -3.84
C ALA A 133 -9.91 6.23 -4.94
N VAL A 134 -9.43 5.88 -6.13
CA VAL A 134 -9.42 6.78 -7.31
C VAL A 134 -10.68 6.65 -8.19
N SER A 135 -11.79 6.15 -7.63
CA SER A 135 -13.07 5.94 -8.33
C SER A 135 -13.02 4.91 -9.47
N GLY A 136 -12.02 4.04 -9.47
CA GLY A 136 -11.82 3.00 -10.48
C GLY A 136 -12.65 1.72 -10.27
N LYS A 137 -13.64 1.70 -9.37
CA LYS A 137 -14.48 0.52 -9.10
C LYS A 137 -15.09 -0.06 -10.36
N ARG A 138 -15.53 0.79 -11.29
CA ARG A 138 -16.13 0.37 -12.58
C ARG A 138 -15.18 -0.53 -13.38
N ILE A 139 -13.87 -0.28 -13.33
CA ILE A 139 -12.86 -1.10 -14.01
C ILE A 139 -12.84 -2.51 -13.42
N LEU A 140 -12.85 -2.61 -12.08
CA LEU A 140 -12.89 -3.90 -11.39
C LEU A 140 -14.16 -4.68 -11.70
N ASP A 141 -15.31 -4.02 -11.70
CA ASP A 141 -16.60 -4.63 -12.01
C ASP A 141 -16.62 -5.17 -13.47
N THR A 142 -16.08 -4.40 -14.43
CA THR A 142 -15.97 -4.85 -15.84
C THR A 142 -15.06 -6.07 -15.97
N MET A 143 -13.88 -6.04 -15.34
CA MET A 143 -12.95 -7.17 -15.36
C MET A 143 -13.57 -8.43 -14.74
N GLN A 144 -14.32 -8.30 -13.65
CA GLN A 144 -15.01 -9.43 -13.05
C GLN A 144 -16.07 -10.03 -13.96
N GLN A 145 -16.86 -9.19 -14.65
CA GLN A 145 -17.85 -9.64 -15.63
C GLN A 145 -17.21 -10.41 -16.79
N GLU A 146 -16.07 -9.95 -17.30
CA GLU A 146 -15.32 -10.65 -18.35
C GLU A 146 -14.82 -12.01 -17.88
N ILE A 147 -14.29 -12.11 -16.66
CA ILE A 147 -13.84 -13.37 -16.05
C ILE A 147 -15.00 -14.35 -15.91
N ASP A 148 -16.16 -13.89 -15.43
CA ASP A 148 -17.34 -14.73 -15.24
C ASP A 148 -17.86 -15.26 -16.60
N GLN A 149 -17.85 -14.44 -17.65
CA GLN A 149 -18.20 -14.86 -19.00
C GLN A 149 -17.24 -15.93 -19.55
N LEU A 150 -15.93 -15.74 -19.36
CA LEU A 150 -14.91 -16.70 -19.77
C LEU A 150 -15.08 -18.05 -19.06
N ASN A 151 -15.36 -18.03 -17.77
CA ASN A 151 -15.59 -19.24 -16.99
C ASN A 151 -16.84 -19.99 -17.47
N GLN A 152 -17.94 -19.29 -17.74
CA GLN A 152 -19.14 -19.89 -18.32
C GLN A 152 -18.89 -20.53 -19.70
N LEU A 153 -18.08 -19.86 -20.53
CA LEU A 153 -17.71 -20.43 -21.85
C LEU A 153 -16.87 -21.70 -21.70
N LYS A 154 -15.93 -21.72 -20.78
CA LYS A 154 -15.12 -22.93 -20.49
C LYS A 154 -15.99 -24.09 -20.00
N GLU A 155 -16.92 -23.83 -19.09
CA GLU A 155 -17.84 -24.88 -18.61
C GLU A 155 -18.71 -25.45 -19.73
N ARG A 156 -19.20 -24.60 -20.65
CA ARG A 156 -19.99 -25.06 -21.81
C ARG A 156 -19.17 -25.94 -22.76
N LEU A 157 -17.90 -25.61 -23.02
CA LEU A 157 -17.01 -26.40 -23.86
C LEU A 157 -16.72 -27.77 -23.22
N ASN A 158 -16.42 -27.82 -21.93
CA ASN A 158 -16.13 -29.07 -21.21
C ASN A 158 -17.34 -30.01 -21.12
N ASN A 159 -18.58 -29.47 -21.20
CA ASN A 159 -19.81 -30.26 -21.16
C ASN A 159 -20.25 -30.76 -22.57
N GLN A 160 -19.54 -30.40 -23.63
CA GLN A 160 -19.80 -30.85 -25.00
C GLN A 160 -18.87 -31.99 -25.47
N GLU A 161 -17.88 -32.35 -24.64
CA GLU A 161 -17.06 -33.55 -24.79
C GLU A 161 -17.63 -34.73 -23.98
#